data_c8c16f4d64316605fa1bdefcc3406850
#
_entry.id   c8c16f4d64316605fa1bdefcc3406850
#
_cell.length_a   1.000
_cell.length_b   1.000
_cell.length_c   1.000
_cell.angle_alpha   90.00
_cell.angle_beta   90.00
_cell.angle_gamma   90.00
#
_symmetry.space_group_name_H-M   'P 1'
#
loop_
_entity.id
_entity.type
_entity.pdbx_description
1 polymer ?
#
loop_
_entity_poly.entity_id
_entity_poly.type
_entity_poly.pdbx_seq_one_letter_code
_entity_poly.pdbx_strand_id
1 'polypeptide(L)'
;MSRAYPNQLSGGMQQRVAFARAYVFDPKVLLMDEPFGALDAQTRVVMQEELVRLARKNPRTVLFITHAVEDAVYLADSIVVMTGRPGTIREILDVKAIRQAEHWDRHARIEDVMDQPSFVHLRTQEWKLLRAPQGSDLH
;
A
#
# COMPACT_ATOMS: atom_id res chain seq x y z
N MET A 1 9.44 -18.67 23.74
CA MET A 1 9.03 -18.10 23.72
C MET A 1 7.93 -17.96 23.49
N SER A 2 7.39 -18.01 23.20
CA SER A 2 6.31 -17.82 22.78
C SER A 2 5.24 -17.88 23.67
N ARG A 3 5.32 -17.35 24.77
CA ARG A 3 4.26 -17.25 25.66
C ARG A 3 3.49 -15.96 25.56
N ALA A 4 3.80 -15.13 24.57
CA ALA A 4 3.08 -13.88 24.38
C ALA A 4 1.66 -14.19 23.92
N TYR A 5 0.68 -13.57 24.56
CA TYR A 5 -0.70 -13.61 24.11
C TYR A 5 -0.89 -12.61 22.97
N PRO A 6 -1.95 -12.75 22.15
CA PRO A 6 -2.14 -11.84 21.00
C PRO A 6 -2.14 -10.37 21.41
N ASN A 7 -2.68 -10.03 22.57
CA ASN A 7 -2.69 -8.64 23.03
C ASN A 7 -1.33 -8.14 23.51
N GLN A 8 -0.34 -9.03 23.61
CA GLN A 8 1.02 -8.68 24.01
C GLN A 8 1.98 -8.60 22.83
N LEU A 9 1.53 -8.98 21.65
CA LEU A 9 2.35 -8.92 20.45
C LEU A 9 2.49 -7.47 19.98
N SER A 10 3.63 -7.15 19.37
CA SER A 10 3.82 -5.86 18.75
C SER A 10 2.83 -5.70 17.58
N GLY A 11 2.58 -4.45 17.16
CA GLY A 11 1.73 -4.20 16.01
C GLY A 11 2.21 -4.90 14.76
N GLY A 12 3.55 -4.91 14.55
CA GLY A 12 4.14 -5.59 13.40
C GLY A 12 3.93 -7.09 13.44
N MET A 13 4.09 -7.70 14.63
CA MET A 13 3.86 -9.12 14.78
C MET A 13 2.40 -9.50 14.55
N GLN A 14 1.48 -8.68 15.04
CA GLN A 14 0.06 -8.90 14.82
C GLN A 14 -0.30 -8.84 13.34
N GLN A 15 0.26 -7.88 12.61
CA GLN A 15 0.03 -7.77 11.17
C GLN A 15 0.65 -8.93 10.40
N ARG A 16 1.82 -9.37 10.79
CA ARG A 16 2.46 -10.53 10.15
C ARG A 16 1.61 -11.78 10.32
N VAL A 17 1.06 -12.00 11.51
CA VAL A 17 0.15 -13.12 11.77
C VAL A 17 -1.11 -12.99 10.92
N ALA A 18 -1.67 -11.78 10.81
CA ALA A 18 -2.85 -11.54 10.01
C ALA A 18 -2.60 -11.83 8.53
N PHE A 19 -1.45 -11.39 8.01
CA PHE A 19 -1.08 -11.65 6.61
C PHE A 19 -0.93 -13.15 6.36
N ALA A 20 -0.21 -13.86 7.24
CA ALA A 20 -0.01 -15.29 7.10
C ALA A 20 -1.34 -16.03 7.14
N ARG A 21 -2.22 -15.65 8.06
CA ARG A 21 -3.53 -16.27 8.18
C ARG A 21 -4.37 -16.06 6.93
N ALA A 22 -4.33 -14.84 6.39
CA ALA A 22 -5.09 -14.52 5.19
C ALA A 22 -4.62 -15.38 4.01
N TYR A 23 -3.31 -15.58 3.87
CA TYR A 23 -2.78 -16.38 2.78
C TYR A 23 -2.99 -17.88 2.96
N VAL A 24 -3.08 -18.35 4.20
CA VAL A 24 -3.33 -19.79 4.47
C VAL A 24 -4.68 -20.22 3.92
N PHE A 25 -5.70 -19.37 4.01
CA PHE A 25 -7.03 -19.70 3.49
C PHE A 25 -7.14 -19.59 1.97
N ASP A 26 -6.08 -19.17 1.30
CA ASP A 26 -6.00 -19.13 -0.16
C ASP A 26 -7.17 -18.39 -0.81
N PRO A 27 -7.50 -17.17 -0.38
CA PRO A 27 -8.60 -16.42 -0.99
C PRO A 27 -8.20 -15.91 -2.37
N LYS A 28 -9.17 -15.77 -3.24
CA LYS A 28 -8.94 -15.17 -4.57
C LYS A 28 -8.76 -13.67 -4.47
N VAL A 29 -9.44 -13.02 -3.53
CA VAL A 29 -9.35 -11.59 -3.30
C VAL A 29 -9.11 -11.34 -1.83
N LEU A 30 -8.08 -10.54 -1.52
CA LEU A 30 -7.78 -10.10 -0.17
C LEU A 30 -8.19 -8.64 -0.02
N LEU A 31 -8.94 -8.34 1.03
CA LEU A 31 -9.29 -6.97 1.36
C LEU A 31 -8.48 -6.54 2.59
N MET A 32 -7.70 -5.47 2.45
CA MET A 32 -6.91 -4.91 3.54
C MET A 32 -7.29 -3.45 3.72
N ASP A 33 -7.80 -3.11 4.90
CA ASP A 33 -8.28 -1.78 5.22
C ASP A 33 -7.34 -1.15 6.25
N GLU A 34 -6.57 -0.15 5.82
CA GLU A 34 -5.61 0.57 6.67
C GLU A 34 -4.70 -0.36 7.47
N PRO A 35 -4.08 -1.38 6.83
CA PRO A 35 -3.38 -2.41 7.60
C PRO A 35 -2.14 -1.91 8.33
N PHE A 36 -1.58 -0.76 7.92
CA PHE A 36 -0.37 -0.23 8.54
C PHE A 36 -0.63 1.01 9.38
N GLY A 37 -1.90 1.38 9.58
CA GLY A 37 -2.25 2.66 10.19
C GLY A 37 -1.73 2.87 11.61
N ALA A 38 -1.65 1.79 12.39
CA ALA A 38 -1.24 1.87 13.80
C ALA A 38 0.25 1.58 14.01
N LEU A 39 1.01 1.34 12.96
CA LEU A 39 2.41 0.93 13.08
C LEU A 39 3.34 2.15 13.09
N ASP A 40 4.45 2.03 13.82
CA ASP A 40 5.50 3.02 13.75
C ASP A 40 6.23 2.94 12.41
N ALA A 41 7.10 3.92 12.13
CA ALA A 41 7.73 4.05 10.83
C ALA A 41 8.59 2.83 10.47
N GLN A 42 9.38 2.34 11.43
CA GLN A 42 10.28 1.21 11.17
C GLN A 42 9.52 -0.09 10.94
N THR A 43 8.54 -0.35 11.79
CA THR A 43 7.71 -1.54 11.67
C THR A 43 6.91 -1.51 10.37
N ARG A 44 6.43 -0.32 10.00
CA ARG A 44 5.69 -0.13 8.76
C ARG A 44 6.51 -0.55 7.54
N VAL A 45 7.76 -0.11 7.47
CA VAL A 45 8.65 -0.46 6.35
C VAL A 45 8.84 -1.97 6.28
N VAL A 46 9.11 -2.61 7.41
CA VAL A 46 9.30 -4.06 7.46
C VAL A 46 8.05 -4.79 6.97
N MET A 47 6.88 -4.33 7.39
CA MET A 47 5.63 -4.98 7.01
C MET A 47 5.27 -4.76 5.55
N GLN A 48 5.61 -3.58 5.00
CA GLN A 48 5.43 -3.33 3.58
C GLN A 48 6.29 -4.28 2.74
N GLU A 49 7.54 -4.44 3.12
CA GLU A 49 8.44 -5.36 2.43
C GLU A 49 7.97 -6.81 2.56
N GLU A 50 7.46 -7.19 3.73
CA GLU A 50 6.91 -8.51 3.95
C GLU A 50 5.70 -8.78 3.06
N LEU A 51 4.81 -7.79 2.94
CA LEU A 51 3.62 -7.93 2.10
C LEU A 51 4.00 -8.11 0.63
N VAL A 52 4.96 -7.33 0.14
CA VAL A 52 5.44 -7.46 -1.22
C VAL A 52 6.02 -8.86 -1.46
N ARG A 53 6.80 -9.35 -0.49
CA ARG A 53 7.40 -10.68 -0.59
C ARG A 53 6.33 -11.76 -0.67
N LEU A 54 5.32 -11.68 0.18
CA LEU A 54 4.21 -12.63 0.18
C LEU A 54 3.41 -12.57 -1.12
N ALA A 55 3.16 -11.37 -1.62
CA ALA A 55 2.40 -11.20 -2.86
C ALA A 55 3.14 -11.77 -4.06
N ARG A 56 4.46 -11.65 -4.10
CA ARG A 56 5.26 -12.25 -5.18
C ARG A 56 5.26 -13.77 -5.12
N LYS A 57 5.30 -14.30 -3.90
CA LYS A 57 5.34 -15.74 -3.68
C LYS A 57 3.98 -16.38 -3.94
N ASN A 58 2.91 -15.69 -3.57
CA ASN A 58 1.54 -16.18 -3.70
C ASN A 58 0.68 -15.09 -4.33
N PRO A 59 0.73 -14.91 -5.66
CA PRO A 59 -0.03 -13.85 -6.31
C PRO A 59 -1.52 -13.96 -6.03
N ARG A 60 -2.11 -12.84 -5.63
CA ARG A 60 -3.54 -12.71 -5.35
C ARG A 60 -4.00 -11.35 -5.79
N THR A 61 -5.30 -11.20 -5.98
CA THR A 61 -5.90 -9.88 -6.14
C THR A 61 -6.04 -9.27 -4.75
N VAL A 62 -5.44 -8.11 -4.53
CA VAL A 62 -5.49 -7.43 -3.24
C VAL A 62 -6.15 -6.08 -3.43
N LEU A 63 -7.19 -5.82 -2.66
CA LEU A 63 -7.78 -4.49 -2.55
C LEU A 63 -7.30 -3.86 -1.26
N PHE A 64 -6.50 -2.81 -1.39
CA PHE A 64 -5.81 -2.18 -0.28
C PHE A 64 -6.36 -0.78 -0.10
N ILE A 65 -6.96 -0.50 1.05
CA ILE A 65 -7.55 0.80 1.35
C ILE A 65 -6.63 1.52 2.31
N THR A 66 -6.21 2.73 1.95
CA THR A 66 -5.29 3.50 2.78
C THR A 66 -5.39 4.99 2.51
N HIS A 67 -5.08 5.79 3.54
CA HIS A 67 -4.88 7.22 3.41
C HIS A 67 -3.40 7.57 3.22
N ALA A 68 -2.52 6.58 3.31
CA ALA A 68 -1.08 6.79 3.21
C ALA A 68 -0.67 6.71 1.74
N VAL A 69 -0.35 7.85 1.15
CA VAL A 69 -0.01 7.95 -0.27
C VAL A 69 1.21 7.11 -0.60
N GLU A 70 2.23 7.13 0.27
CA GLU A 70 3.45 6.36 0.03
C GLU A 70 3.18 4.85 -0.01
N ASP A 71 2.28 4.37 0.84
CA ASP A 71 1.90 2.95 0.82
C ASP A 71 1.27 2.58 -0.51
N ALA A 72 0.36 3.42 -0.97
CA ALA A 72 -0.35 3.17 -2.22
C ALA A 72 0.64 3.12 -3.39
N VAL A 73 1.53 4.10 -3.49
CA VAL A 73 2.48 4.15 -4.61
C VAL A 73 3.46 2.98 -4.56
N TYR A 74 3.90 2.59 -3.37
CA TYR A 74 4.85 1.48 -3.25
C TYR A 74 4.22 0.13 -3.55
N LEU A 75 2.99 -0.10 -3.08
CA LEU A 75 2.39 -1.44 -3.09
C LEU A 75 1.51 -1.71 -4.30
N ALA A 76 0.83 -0.71 -4.85
CA ALA A 76 -0.24 -0.93 -5.80
C ALA A 76 0.25 -1.16 -7.22
N ASP A 77 -0.51 -1.92 -7.98
CA ASP A 77 -0.42 -1.95 -9.44
C ASP A 77 -1.24 -0.83 -10.04
N SER A 78 -2.41 -0.59 -9.47
CA SER A 78 -3.28 0.52 -9.86
C SER A 78 -3.77 1.24 -8.61
N ILE A 79 -3.80 2.56 -8.66
CA ILE A 79 -4.35 3.37 -7.58
C ILE A 79 -5.63 4.02 -8.06
N VAL A 80 -6.70 3.80 -7.30
CA VAL A 80 -7.98 4.48 -7.54
C VAL A 80 -8.09 5.61 -6.53
N VAL A 81 -8.02 6.84 -7.02
CA VAL A 81 -8.15 8.03 -6.18
C VAL A 81 -9.62 8.43 -6.12
N MET A 82 -10.17 8.49 -4.93
CA MET A 82 -11.58 8.78 -4.74
C MET A 82 -11.77 10.14 -4.09
N THR A 83 -12.87 10.80 -4.44
CA THR A 83 -13.26 12.03 -3.80
C THR A 83 -13.98 11.75 -2.49
N GLY A 84 -14.27 12.79 -1.73
CA GLY A 84 -14.92 12.66 -0.44
C GLY A 84 -16.35 12.19 -0.51
N ARG A 85 -17.31 13.10 -0.66
CA ARG A 85 -18.73 12.79 -0.54
C ARG A 85 -19.54 13.38 -1.66
N PRO A 86 -20.34 12.56 -2.37
CA PRO A 86 -20.31 11.10 -2.32
C PRO A 86 -19.01 10.58 -2.89
N GLY A 87 -18.63 9.36 -2.51
CA GLY A 87 -17.41 8.77 -3.00
C GLY A 87 -17.51 8.49 -4.49
N THR A 88 -16.70 9.20 -5.28
CA THR A 88 -16.61 8.98 -6.72
C THR A 88 -15.14 8.85 -7.11
N ILE A 89 -14.90 8.15 -8.20
CA ILE A 89 -13.54 7.99 -8.71
C ILE A 89 -13.10 9.28 -9.38
N ARG A 90 -12.00 9.85 -8.90
CA ARG A 90 -11.41 11.05 -9.48
C ARG A 90 -10.41 10.70 -10.57
N GLU A 91 -9.58 9.70 -10.32
CA GLU A 91 -8.51 9.31 -11.22
C GLU A 91 -8.10 7.88 -10.96
N ILE A 92 -7.59 7.19 -11.99
CA ILE A 92 -6.99 5.87 -11.84
C ILE A 92 -5.55 5.97 -12.36
N LEU A 93 -4.58 5.65 -11.51
CA LEU A 93 -3.16 5.73 -11.82
C LEU A 93 -2.59 4.34 -12.06
N ASP A 94 -1.89 4.16 -13.19
CA ASP A 94 -1.25 2.89 -13.52
C ASP A 94 0.17 2.90 -12.96
N VAL A 95 0.34 2.38 -11.76
CA VAL A 95 1.63 2.34 -11.08
C VAL A 95 2.51 1.24 -11.65
N LYS A 96 1.89 0.11 -12.03
CA LYS A 96 2.64 -1.03 -12.53
C LYS A 96 3.45 -0.66 -13.77
N ALA A 97 2.88 0.10 -14.68
CA ALA A 97 3.56 0.54 -15.88
C ALA A 97 4.80 1.38 -15.54
N ILE A 98 4.66 2.28 -14.58
CA ILE A 98 5.76 3.13 -14.14
C ILE A 98 6.83 2.30 -13.44
N ARG A 99 6.42 1.39 -12.55
CA ARG A 99 7.34 0.52 -11.84
C ARG A 99 8.20 -0.29 -12.80
N GLN A 100 7.58 -0.82 -13.84
CA GLN A 100 8.29 -1.63 -14.84
C GLN A 100 9.22 -0.76 -15.69
N ALA A 101 8.73 0.39 -16.15
CA ALA A 101 9.53 1.28 -17.00
C ALA A 101 10.73 1.84 -16.25
N GLU A 102 10.58 2.13 -14.96
CA GLU A 102 11.62 2.73 -14.13
C GLU A 102 12.41 1.71 -13.32
N HIS A 103 12.10 0.43 -13.48
CA HIS A 103 12.83 -0.68 -12.84
C HIS A 103 12.90 -0.57 -11.32
N TRP A 104 11.80 -0.22 -10.68
CA TRP A 104 11.75 -0.11 -9.21
C TRP A 104 12.06 -1.45 -8.54
N ASP A 105 11.75 -2.56 -9.18
CA ASP A 105 11.98 -3.88 -8.63
C ASP A 105 13.46 -4.27 -8.55
N ARG A 106 14.35 -3.48 -9.14
CA ARG A 106 15.80 -3.67 -9.01
C ARG A 106 16.31 -3.24 -7.64
N HIS A 107 15.54 -2.44 -6.91
CA HIS A 107 15.95 -1.95 -5.60
C HIS A 107 15.46 -2.89 -4.51
N ALA A 108 16.38 -3.32 -3.65
CA ALA A 108 16.05 -4.24 -2.58
C ALA A 108 15.35 -3.55 -1.42
N ARG A 109 15.60 -2.25 -1.25
CA ARG A 109 15.08 -1.50 -0.12
C ARG A 109 14.00 -0.53 -0.55
N ILE A 110 12.99 -0.39 0.30
CA ILE A 110 11.89 0.54 0.04
C ILE A 110 12.38 1.99 -0.05
N GLU A 111 13.40 2.35 0.74
CA GLU A 111 13.94 3.71 0.72
C GLU A 111 14.50 4.04 -0.67
N ASP A 112 15.16 3.09 -1.29
CA ASP A 112 15.75 3.31 -2.61
C ASP A 112 14.68 3.48 -3.67
N VAL A 113 13.57 2.78 -3.55
CA VAL A 113 12.42 2.96 -4.45
C VAL A 113 11.80 4.33 -4.23
N MET A 114 11.59 4.72 -2.98
CA MET A 114 10.95 5.99 -2.65
C MET A 114 11.81 7.21 -3.04
N ASP A 115 13.10 6.98 -3.24
CA ASP A 115 14.02 8.03 -3.64
C ASP A 115 14.05 8.24 -5.16
N GLN A 116 13.41 7.37 -5.91
CA GLN A 116 13.38 7.51 -7.36
C GLN A 116 12.54 8.73 -7.77
N PRO A 117 13.01 9.53 -8.74
CA PRO A 117 12.24 10.69 -9.20
C PRO A 117 10.83 10.34 -9.66
N SER A 118 10.67 9.19 -10.29
CA SER A 118 9.35 8.73 -10.75
C SER A 118 8.42 8.44 -9.58
N PHE A 119 8.95 7.89 -8.47
CA PHE A 119 8.17 7.65 -7.27
C PHE A 119 7.72 8.97 -6.65
N VAL A 120 8.65 9.91 -6.52
CA VAL A 120 8.37 11.23 -5.94
C VAL A 120 7.32 11.96 -6.77
N HIS A 121 7.44 11.89 -8.09
CA HIS A 121 6.49 12.54 -8.99
C HIS A 121 5.09 11.94 -8.83
N LEU A 122 4.98 10.64 -8.80
CA LEU A 122 3.68 9.95 -8.66
C LEU A 122 3.05 10.24 -7.31
N ARG A 123 3.86 10.23 -6.24
CA ARG A 123 3.40 10.59 -4.90
C ARG A 123 2.83 12.00 -4.88
N THR A 124 3.54 12.95 -5.49
CA THR A 124 3.10 14.34 -5.54
C THR A 124 1.83 14.48 -6.36
N GLN A 125 1.72 13.75 -7.46
CA GLN A 125 0.53 13.74 -8.29
C GLN A 125 -0.69 13.26 -7.49
N GLU A 126 -0.52 12.19 -6.74
CA GLU A 126 -1.60 11.66 -5.91
C GLU A 126 -2.01 12.66 -4.82
N TRP A 127 -1.03 13.28 -4.16
CA TRP A 127 -1.31 14.31 -3.16
C TRP A 127 -2.13 15.46 -3.76
N LYS A 128 -1.79 15.91 -4.96
CA LYS A 128 -2.53 16.99 -5.62
C LYS A 128 -3.96 16.57 -5.91
N LEU A 129 -4.16 15.35 -6.35
CA LEU A 129 -5.49 14.82 -6.61
C LEU A 129 -6.34 14.77 -5.34
N LEU A 130 -5.75 14.35 -4.23
CA LEU A 130 -6.46 14.26 -2.96
C LEU A 130 -6.79 15.63 -2.38
N ARG A 131 -5.96 16.63 -2.62
CA ARG A 131 -6.15 17.97 -2.08
C ARG A 131 -7.04 18.87 -2.94
N ALA A 132 -7.25 18.49 -4.19
CA ALA A 132 -8.04 19.33 -5.08
C ALA A 132 -9.43 19.52 -4.50
N PRO A 133 -9.96 20.76 -4.48
CA PRO A 133 -11.30 21.00 -3.96
C PRO A 133 -12.33 20.23 -4.77
N GLN A 134 -13.27 19.61 -4.08
CA GLN A 134 -14.24 18.75 -4.72
C GLN A 134 -15.10 19.53 -5.73
N GLY A 135 -15.41 20.76 -5.44
CA GLY A 135 -16.21 21.58 -6.32
C GLY A 135 -15.48 22.09 -7.56
N SER A 136 -14.15 22.07 -7.57
CA SER A 136 -13.38 22.61 -8.69
C SER A 136 -13.58 21.80 -9.96
N ASP A 137 -14.01 20.58 -9.83
CA ASP A 137 -14.23 19.70 -10.97
C ASP A 137 -15.47 20.09 -11.76
N LEU A 138 -16.31 20.91 -11.18
CA LEU A 138 -17.59 21.28 -11.79
C LEU A 138 -17.49 22.50 -12.69
N HIS A 139 -16.31 23.05 -12.83
CA HIS A 139 -16.13 24.31 -13.56
C HIS A 139 -15.35 24.18 -14.85
#